data_b4a3849177b88f452dda3f4ae1544842
#
_entry.id   b4a3849177b88f452dda3f4ae1544842
#
_cell.length_a   1.000
_cell.length_b   1.000
_cell.length_c   1.000
_cell.angle_alpha   90.00
_cell.angle_beta   90.00
_cell.angle_gamma   90.00
#
_symmetry.space_group_name_H-M   'P 1'
#
loop_
_entity.id
_entity.type
_entity.pdbx_description
1 polymer ?
#
loop_
_entity_poly.entity_id
_entity_poly.type
_entity_poly.pdbx_seq_one_letter_code
_entity_poly.pdbx_strand_id
1 'polypeptide(L)'
;MAKGISNTSRTLKYLKEEGHICDVVERWVRNPAMPAGGFRRDFLNIIDIISLHDKTIFGVQSCGQAFAEHDRTILSSAASVKWLECGGQLVLIAWRKVKLKRGGKALRWSPRIKNYTLKDF
;
A
#
# COMPACT_ATOMS: atom_id res chain seq x y z
N MET A 1 0.82 -7.29 25.79
CA MET A 1 1.26 -6.02 25.21
C MET A 1 0.52 -5.79 23.89
N ALA A 2 -0.15 -4.68 23.77
CA ALA A 2 -0.87 -4.36 22.54
C ALA A 2 0.13 -4.07 21.41
N LYS A 3 -0.04 -4.72 20.29
CA LYS A 3 0.74 -4.40 19.10
C LYS A 3 0.20 -3.10 18.49
N GLY A 4 1.10 -2.27 18.00
CA GLY A 4 0.71 -1.09 17.22
C GLY A 4 -0.08 -1.49 15.98
N ILE A 5 -0.85 -0.55 15.45
CA ILE A 5 -1.60 -0.74 14.20
C ILE A 5 -0.59 -0.84 13.05
N SER A 6 -0.72 -1.86 12.21
CA SER A 6 0.14 -2.02 11.04
C SER A 6 -0.19 -0.95 9.97
N ASN A 7 0.76 -0.72 9.06
CA ASN A 7 0.54 0.20 7.94
C ASN A 7 -0.62 -0.27 7.05
N THR A 8 -0.75 -1.57 6.84
CA THR A 8 -1.86 -2.14 6.09
C THR A 8 -3.20 -1.85 6.76
N SER A 9 -3.30 -2.08 8.07
CA SER A 9 -4.53 -1.79 8.83
C SER A 9 -4.86 -0.31 8.80
N ARG A 10 -3.84 0.55 8.90
CA ARG A 10 -4.02 2.00 8.83
C ARG A 10 -4.54 2.44 7.46
N THR A 11 -4.02 1.83 6.40
CA THR A 11 -4.47 2.08 5.02
C THR A 11 -5.91 1.63 4.83
N LEU A 12 -6.27 0.43 5.32
CA LEU A 12 -7.66 -0.06 5.24
C LEU A 12 -8.63 0.90 5.91
N LYS A 13 -8.28 1.37 7.12
CA LYS A 13 -9.11 2.33 7.85
C LYS A 13 -9.26 3.64 7.08
N TYR A 14 -8.16 4.17 6.56
CA TYR A 14 -8.15 5.40 5.77
C TYR A 14 -9.07 5.28 4.55
N LEU A 15 -8.95 4.19 3.78
CA LEU A 15 -9.76 3.96 2.59
C LEU A 15 -11.24 3.83 2.93
N LYS A 16 -11.58 3.11 4.01
CA LYS A 16 -12.97 2.94 4.44
C LYS A 16 -13.59 4.28 4.89
N GLU A 17 -12.82 5.12 5.55
CA GLU A 17 -13.27 6.47 5.96
C GLU A 17 -13.55 7.36 4.74
N GLU A 18 -12.85 7.13 3.63
CA GLU A 18 -13.07 7.83 2.36
C GLU A 18 -14.18 7.20 1.51
N GLY A 19 -14.85 6.19 2.01
CA GLY A 19 -15.99 5.57 1.32
C GLY A 19 -15.65 4.37 0.45
N HIS A 20 -14.41 3.87 0.51
CA HIS A 20 -13.98 2.70 -0.26
C HIS A 20 -14.46 1.40 0.37
N ILE A 21 -14.68 0.40 -0.48
CA ILE A 21 -14.78 -1.01 -0.08
C ILE A 21 -13.44 -1.62 -0.43
N CYS A 22 -12.72 -2.13 0.56
CA CYS A 22 -11.36 -2.63 0.35
C CYS A 22 -11.08 -3.90 1.14
N ASP A 23 -10.12 -4.66 0.65
CA ASP A 23 -9.68 -5.89 1.29
C ASP A 23 -8.22 -6.17 0.96
N VAL A 24 -7.57 -6.92 1.85
CA VAL A 24 -6.18 -7.35 1.69
C VAL A 24 -6.13 -8.51 0.70
N VAL A 25 -5.21 -8.42 -0.27
CA VAL A 25 -5.00 -9.47 -1.27
C VAL A 25 -3.60 -10.07 -1.22
N GLU A 26 -2.79 -9.65 -0.26
CA GLU A 26 -1.53 -10.34 -0.01
C GLU A 26 -1.81 -11.71 0.59
N ARG A 27 -0.95 -12.69 0.29
CA ARG A 27 -1.14 -14.06 0.75
C ARG A 27 0.13 -14.62 1.35
N TRP A 28 -0.02 -15.62 2.19
CA TRP A 28 1.09 -16.37 2.73
C TRP A 28 1.49 -17.48 1.76
N VAL A 29 2.77 -17.48 1.35
CA VAL A 29 3.33 -18.53 0.51
C VAL A 29 4.17 -19.45 1.40
N ARG A 30 3.76 -20.70 1.51
CA ARG A 30 4.45 -21.69 2.35
C ARG A 30 5.78 -22.07 1.72
N ASN A 31 6.85 -21.99 2.51
CA ASN A 31 8.19 -22.44 2.11
C ASN A 31 8.93 -22.97 3.33
N PRO A 32 8.97 -24.32 3.51
CA PRO A 32 9.62 -24.93 4.68
C PRO A 32 11.12 -24.60 4.80
N ALA A 33 11.77 -24.23 3.70
CA ALA A 33 13.21 -23.88 3.71
C ALA A 33 13.47 -22.51 4.35
N MET A 34 12.44 -21.70 4.54
CA MET A 34 12.57 -20.39 5.18
C MET A 34 12.39 -20.49 6.69
N PRO A 35 13.12 -19.66 7.50
CA PRO A 35 13.02 -19.70 8.97
C PRO A 35 11.62 -19.54 9.52
N ALA A 36 10.78 -18.70 8.88
CA ALA A 36 9.40 -18.48 9.30
C ALA A 36 8.39 -19.44 8.67
N GLY A 37 8.85 -20.45 7.91
CA GLY A 37 8.00 -21.40 7.23
C GLY A 37 7.34 -20.89 5.96
N GLY A 38 7.66 -19.66 5.54
CA GLY A 38 7.11 -19.05 4.33
C GLY A 38 7.29 -17.54 4.33
N PHE A 39 6.59 -16.88 3.42
CA PHE A 39 6.64 -15.43 3.28
C PHE A 39 5.31 -14.88 2.77
N ARG A 40 5.09 -13.59 2.99
CA ARG A 40 3.93 -12.89 2.42
C ARG A 40 4.24 -12.44 1.02
N ARG A 41 3.27 -12.62 0.14
CA ARG A 41 3.39 -12.21 -1.25
C ARG A 41 2.23 -11.30 -1.62
N ASP A 42 2.56 -10.14 -2.16
CA ASP A 42 1.59 -9.18 -2.67
C ASP A 42 1.00 -9.67 -3.99
N PHE A 43 -0.22 -9.27 -4.30
CA PHE A 43 -0.85 -9.53 -5.58
C PHE A 43 -0.03 -8.89 -6.69
N LEU A 44 0.40 -9.68 -7.67
CA LEU A 44 1.30 -9.27 -8.76
C LEU A 44 2.64 -8.71 -8.24
N ASN A 45 3.01 -9.00 -6.99
CA ASN A 45 4.18 -8.51 -6.29
C ASN A 45 4.20 -6.98 -6.06
N ILE A 46 3.09 -6.27 -6.30
CA ILE A 46 3.02 -4.82 -6.18
C ILE A 46 1.76 -4.30 -5.46
N ILE A 47 0.74 -5.14 -5.26
CA ILE A 47 -0.53 -4.72 -4.67
C ILE A 47 -0.82 -5.54 -3.43
N ASP A 48 -1.00 -4.89 -2.28
CA ASP A 48 -1.38 -5.60 -1.05
C ASP A 48 -2.84 -5.38 -0.65
N ILE A 49 -3.50 -4.37 -1.23
CA ILE A 49 -4.92 -4.10 -1.00
C ILE A 49 -5.59 -3.79 -2.34
N ILE A 50 -6.78 -4.37 -2.57
CA ILE A 50 -7.66 -3.95 -3.65
C ILE A 50 -8.81 -3.16 -3.05
N SER A 51 -9.13 -2.02 -3.66
CA SER A 51 -10.13 -1.11 -3.16
C SER A 51 -11.07 -0.69 -4.28
N LEU A 52 -12.35 -0.57 -3.95
CA LEU A 52 -13.38 -0.20 -4.91
C LEU A 52 -14.03 1.10 -4.44
N HIS A 53 -14.10 2.07 -5.32
CA HIS A 53 -14.75 3.34 -5.01
C HIS A 53 -15.09 4.08 -6.30
N ASP A 54 -16.32 4.60 -6.37
CA ASP A 54 -16.77 5.46 -7.46
C ASP A 54 -16.48 4.86 -8.85
N LYS A 55 -16.96 3.62 -9.06
CA LYS A 55 -16.83 2.88 -10.33
C LYS A 55 -15.37 2.61 -10.72
N THR A 56 -14.44 2.71 -9.80
CA THR A 56 -13.01 2.56 -10.04
C THR A 56 -12.45 1.44 -9.18
N ILE A 57 -11.53 0.66 -9.75
CA ILE A 57 -10.75 -0.33 -9.01
C ILE A 57 -9.35 0.22 -8.77
N PHE A 58 -8.91 0.17 -7.51
CA PHE A 58 -7.59 0.63 -7.08
C PHE A 58 -6.74 -0.55 -6.64
N GLY A 59 -5.52 -0.61 -7.15
CA GLY A 59 -4.47 -1.44 -6.57
C GLY A 59 -3.64 -0.57 -5.64
N VAL A 60 -3.57 -0.93 -4.37
CA VAL A 60 -2.93 -0.12 -3.35
C VAL A 60 -1.75 -0.88 -2.76
N GLN A 61 -0.59 -0.24 -2.73
CA GLN A 61 0.58 -0.69 -2.00
C GLN A 61 0.70 0.16 -0.74
N SER A 62 0.82 -0.48 0.41
CA SER A 62 0.94 0.20 1.70
C SER A 62 2.34 -0.01 2.27
N CYS A 63 2.96 1.05 2.78
CA CYS A 63 4.26 0.93 3.42
C CYS A 63 4.46 2.01 4.49
N GLY A 64 5.59 1.93 5.18
CA GLY A 64 6.03 2.93 6.14
C GLY A 64 7.17 3.76 5.55
N GLN A 65 8.37 3.58 6.12
CA GLN A 65 9.54 4.39 5.74
C GLN A 65 10.20 3.98 4.42
N ALA A 66 9.84 2.82 3.88
CA ALA A 66 10.46 2.29 2.65
C ALA A 66 9.79 2.80 1.37
N PHE A 67 9.37 4.06 1.34
CA PHE A 67 8.69 4.65 0.18
C PHE A 67 9.49 4.50 -1.11
N ALA A 68 10.77 4.87 -1.10
CA ALA A 68 11.60 4.86 -2.30
C ALA A 68 11.78 3.44 -2.88
N GLU A 69 11.91 2.43 -2.03
CA GLU A 69 12.05 1.05 -2.45
C GLU A 69 10.76 0.54 -3.11
N HIS A 70 9.62 0.80 -2.48
CA HIS A 70 8.31 0.40 -3.03
C HIS A 70 8.02 1.14 -4.34
N ASP A 71 8.36 2.42 -4.40
CA ASP A 71 8.21 3.23 -5.62
C ASP A 71 9.01 2.62 -6.77
N ARG A 72 10.28 2.27 -6.54
CA ARG A 72 11.11 1.62 -7.56
C ARG A 72 10.55 0.28 -8.00
N THR A 73 10.08 -0.53 -7.07
CA THR A 73 9.49 -1.83 -7.38
C THR A 73 8.28 -1.67 -8.30
N ILE A 74 7.40 -0.72 -7.98
CA ILE A 74 6.21 -0.43 -8.79
C ILE A 74 6.63 0.06 -10.18
N LEU A 75 7.56 1.01 -10.26
CA LEU A 75 7.99 1.61 -11.52
C LEU A 75 8.73 0.61 -12.43
N SER A 76 9.36 -0.41 -11.86
CA SER A 76 10.10 -1.41 -12.63
C SER A 76 9.29 -2.65 -12.96
N SER A 77 8.03 -2.73 -12.53
CA SER A 77 7.18 -3.89 -12.74
C SER A 77 6.34 -3.77 -14.02
N ALA A 78 6.45 -4.76 -14.90
CA ALA A 78 5.58 -4.84 -16.08
C ALA A 78 4.11 -5.00 -15.69
N ALA A 79 3.83 -5.59 -14.53
CA ALA A 79 2.47 -5.76 -14.03
C ALA A 79 1.82 -4.41 -13.72
N SER A 80 2.59 -3.40 -13.32
CA SER A 80 2.08 -2.04 -13.09
C SER A 80 1.49 -1.45 -14.36
N VAL A 81 2.21 -1.59 -15.47
CA VAL A 81 1.76 -1.09 -16.77
C VAL A 81 0.49 -1.83 -17.20
N LYS A 82 0.46 -3.15 -17.09
CA LYS A 82 -0.72 -3.95 -17.45
C LYS A 82 -1.94 -3.59 -16.60
N TRP A 83 -1.74 -3.40 -15.31
CA TRP A 83 -2.81 -2.98 -14.41
C TRP A 83 -3.45 -1.66 -14.85
N LEU A 84 -2.59 -0.68 -15.15
CA LEU A 84 -3.05 0.64 -15.61
C LEU A 84 -3.71 0.56 -16.98
N GLU A 85 -3.15 -0.21 -17.92
CA GLU A 85 -3.72 -0.41 -19.25
C GLU A 85 -5.11 -1.04 -19.20
N CYS A 86 -5.34 -1.92 -18.23
CA CYS A 86 -6.64 -2.57 -18.04
C CYS A 86 -7.65 -1.69 -17.31
N GLY A 87 -7.32 -0.45 -17.02
CA GLY A 87 -8.23 0.50 -16.40
C GLY A 87 -8.15 0.59 -14.89
N GLY A 88 -7.28 -0.20 -14.23
CA GLY A 88 -7.08 -0.09 -12.79
C GLY A 88 -6.29 1.16 -12.42
N GLN A 89 -6.56 1.72 -11.26
CA GLN A 89 -5.75 2.78 -10.67
C GLN A 89 -4.69 2.15 -9.77
N LEU A 90 -3.53 2.77 -9.66
CA LEU A 90 -2.41 2.26 -8.88
C LEU A 90 -1.90 3.34 -7.95
N VAL A 91 -1.82 3.02 -6.66
CA VAL A 91 -1.53 3.99 -5.60
C VAL A 91 -0.54 3.41 -4.60
N LEU A 92 0.45 4.19 -4.22
CA LEU A 92 1.34 3.88 -3.10
C LEU A 92 0.97 4.79 -1.94
N ILE A 93 0.64 4.20 -0.79
CA ILE A 93 0.33 4.94 0.43
C ILE A 93 1.36 4.62 1.49
N ALA A 94 2.18 5.60 1.85
CA ALA A 94 3.24 5.46 2.84
C ALA A 94 2.87 6.23 4.10
N TRP A 95 3.00 5.60 5.26
CA TRP A 95 2.65 6.20 6.54
C TRP A 95 3.88 6.67 7.28
N ARG A 96 3.80 7.90 7.79
CA ARG A 96 4.84 8.49 8.61
C ARG A 96 4.23 9.30 9.74
N LYS A 97 4.98 9.46 10.83
CA LYS A 97 4.57 10.34 11.91
C LYS A 97 5.04 11.75 11.61
N VAL A 98 4.14 12.70 11.72
CA VAL A 98 4.45 14.13 11.54
C VAL A 98 3.94 14.90 12.77
N LYS A 99 4.56 16.03 13.07
CA LYS A 99 4.14 16.88 14.17
C LYS A 99 2.77 17.50 13.87
N LEU A 100 1.88 17.54 14.89
CA LEU A 100 0.59 18.19 14.76
C LEU A 100 0.71 19.68 14.51
N LYS A 101 1.73 20.30 15.13
CA LYS A 101 2.01 21.71 14.92
C LYS A 101 3.50 21.96 15.00
N ARG A 102 3.95 23.03 14.37
CA ARG A 102 5.35 23.45 14.37
C ARG A 102 5.82 23.71 15.81
N GLY A 103 6.97 23.08 16.17
CA GLY A 103 7.54 23.21 17.51
C GLY A 103 6.87 22.38 18.59
N GLY A 104 5.77 21.70 18.27
CA GLY A 104 5.07 20.82 19.21
C GLY A 104 5.71 19.46 19.34
N LYS A 105 5.34 18.72 20.41
CA LYS A 105 5.80 17.34 20.64
C LYS A 105 4.81 16.29 20.16
N ALA A 106 3.53 16.63 20.09
CA ALA A 106 2.47 15.72 19.67
C ALA A 106 2.65 15.33 18.21
N LEU A 107 2.49 14.03 17.91
CA LEU A 107 2.66 13.46 16.58
C LEU A 107 1.35 12.85 16.10
N ARG A 108 1.17 12.82 14.78
CA ARG A 108 0.09 12.09 14.14
C ARG A 108 0.62 11.28 12.98
N TRP A 109 -0.09 10.24 12.62
CA TRP A 109 0.19 9.49 11.40
C TRP A 109 -0.37 10.24 10.20
N SER A 110 0.45 10.37 9.15
CA SER A 110 0.07 11.07 7.93
C SER A 110 0.40 10.21 6.72
N PRO A 111 -0.53 10.07 5.75
CA PRO A 111 -0.25 9.33 4.53
C PRO A 111 0.50 10.19 3.52
N ARG A 112 1.54 9.61 2.91
CA ARG A 112 2.15 10.14 1.71
C ARG A 112 1.62 9.32 0.55
N ILE A 113 0.90 9.94 -0.37
CA ILE A 113 0.17 9.25 -1.43
C ILE A 113 0.79 9.57 -2.77
N LYS A 114 1.12 8.53 -3.54
CA LYS A 114 1.56 8.68 -4.93
C LYS A 114 0.62 7.88 -5.84
N ASN A 115 0.01 8.58 -6.79
CA ASN A 115 -0.83 7.97 -7.82
C ASN A 115 -0.01 7.79 -9.08
N TYR A 116 -0.05 6.58 -9.66
CA TYR A 116 0.71 6.24 -10.85
C TYR A 116 -0.16 6.36 -12.09
N THR A 117 0.44 6.82 -13.19
CA THR A 117 -0.20 6.85 -14.49
C THR A 117 0.73 6.21 -15.51
N LEU A 118 0.23 5.90 -16.70
CA LEU A 118 1.07 5.35 -17.77
C LEU A 118 2.22 6.29 -18.17
N LYS A 119 2.09 7.58 -17.87
CA LYS A 119 3.16 8.55 -18.12
C LYS A 119 4.38 8.37 -17.22
N ASP A 120 4.23 7.65 -16.11
CA ASP A 120 5.33 7.37 -15.19
C ASP A 120 6.23 6.23 -15.69
N PHE A 121 5.83 5.53 -16.74
CA PHE A 121 6.52 4.34 -17.26
C PHE A 121 7.10 4.55 -18.70
#